data_1a1dbf6941129a18d1513d5040bb1468
#
_entry.id   1a1dbf6941129a18d1513d5040bb1468
#
_cell.length_a   1.000
_cell.length_b   1.000
_cell.length_c   1.000
_cell.angle_alpha   90.00
_cell.angle_beta   90.00
_cell.angle_gamma   90.00
#
_symmetry.space_group_name_H-M   'P 1'
#
loop_
_entity.id
_entity.type
_entity.pdbx_description
1 polymer ?
#
loop_
_entity_poly.entity_id
_entity_poly.type
_entity_poly.pdbx_seq_one_letter_code
_entity_poly.pdbx_strand_id
1 'polypeptide(L)'
;MTNITTGTEVPNLRDETLEKTVWFDPDELDYLPLEEGEHSDVEIDHFQRTIYDYNGAQPIVVDRECNIVAGRGRVEAARLLGIDEIPAIPLSSFSSDDLDHYIDTMIRFGAFVGWSAEMLEADLQHLLVIEALMKAGRGDTTAKIQ
;
A
#
# COMPACT_ATOMS: atom_id res chain seq x y z
N MET A 1 25.98 2.22 -15.27
CA MET A 1 25.55 2.44 -15.56
C MET A 1 24.68 2.85 -15.73
N THR A 2 24.25 3.16 -15.81
CA THR A 2 23.62 3.55 -16.02
C THR A 2 22.54 3.76 -16.19
N ASN A 3 21.99 3.92 -16.26
CA ASN A 3 21.05 4.05 -16.62
C ASN A 3 20.22 4.63 -16.79
N ILE A 4 19.88 4.77 -16.75
CA ILE A 4 19.23 5.36 -17.07
C ILE A 4 18.21 5.52 -17.60
N THR A 5 17.68 5.54 -17.33
CA THR A 5 16.80 5.82 -18.18
C THR A 5 15.51 6.29 -17.68
N THR A 6 14.99 7.33 -17.96
CA THR A 6 13.80 7.89 -17.47
C THR A 6 12.62 7.08 -17.90
N GLY A 7 11.58 7.04 -17.12
CA GLY A 7 10.37 6.33 -17.44
C GLY A 7 10.44 4.84 -17.19
N THR A 8 11.66 4.35 -16.93
CA THR A 8 11.83 2.93 -16.64
C THR A 8 12.19 2.65 -15.19
N GLU A 9 12.36 3.71 -14.42
CA GLU A 9 12.63 3.51 -13.00
C GLU A 9 11.37 3.08 -12.25
N VAL A 10 11.55 2.13 -11.35
CA VAL A 10 10.45 1.65 -10.52
C VAL A 10 10.07 2.74 -9.52
N PRO A 11 8.80 3.17 -9.51
CA PRO A 11 8.37 4.13 -8.50
C PRO A 11 8.60 3.57 -7.11
N ASN A 12 9.14 4.37 -6.21
CA ASN A 12 9.45 3.91 -4.88
C ASN A 12 9.25 5.02 -3.85
N LEU A 13 9.07 4.62 -2.61
CA LEU A 13 8.93 5.55 -1.51
C LEU A 13 10.26 6.23 -1.24
N ARG A 14 10.19 7.45 -0.69
CA ARG A 14 11.39 8.19 -0.30
C ARG A 14 12.11 7.47 0.84
N ASP A 15 13.41 7.70 0.95
CA ASP A 15 14.20 7.07 1.99
C ASP A 15 13.66 7.37 3.39
N GLU A 16 13.23 8.59 3.63
CA GLU A 16 12.68 8.98 4.93
C GLU A 16 11.46 8.14 5.30
N THR A 17 10.65 7.82 4.30
CA THR A 17 9.47 6.97 4.52
C THR A 17 9.89 5.53 4.74
N LEU A 18 10.84 5.05 3.94
CA LEU A 18 11.32 3.68 4.05
C LEU A 18 12.00 3.41 5.40
N GLU A 19 12.61 4.44 5.99
CA GLU A 19 13.24 4.29 7.30
C GLU A 19 12.25 3.97 8.41
N LYS A 20 10.97 4.24 8.18
CA LYS A 20 9.92 3.96 9.17
C LYS A 20 9.43 2.52 9.11
N THR A 21 9.99 1.71 8.24
CA THR A 21 9.54 0.33 8.01
C THR A 21 9.79 -0.54 9.23
N VAL A 22 8.79 -1.33 9.57
CA VAL A 22 8.84 -2.37 10.59
C VAL A 22 8.45 -3.66 9.88
N TRP A 23 9.07 -4.77 10.26
CA TRP A 23 8.83 -6.05 9.60
C TRP A 23 7.90 -6.91 10.44
N PHE A 24 6.90 -7.47 9.80
CA PHE A 24 5.90 -8.33 10.45
C PHE A 24 5.83 -9.67 9.78
N ASP A 25 5.61 -10.71 10.58
CA ASP A 25 5.16 -11.99 10.04
C ASP A 25 3.74 -11.74 9.48
N PRO A 26 3.48 -12.08 8.22
CA PRO A 26 2.14 -11.86 7.66
C PRO A 26 1.02 -12.47 8.50
N ASP A 27 1.31 -13.56 9.20
CA ASP A 27 0.29 -14.22 10.03
C ASP A 27 -0.05 -13.45 11.30
N GLU A 28 0.75 -12.44 11.64
CA GLU A 28 0.47 -11.58 12.80
C GLU A 28 -0.50 -10.46 12.47
N LEU A 29 -0.87 -10.32 11.20
CA LEU A 29 -1.66 -9.18 10.74
C LEU A 29 -3.11 -9.60 10.52
N ASP A 30 -4.02 -8.68 10.81
CA ASP A 30 -5.46 -8.90 10.65
C ASP A 30 -6.01 -8.05 9.53
N TYR A 31 -7.05 -8.56 8.88
CA TYR A 31 -7.74 -7.82 7.83
C TYR A 31 -8.88 -7.01 8.44
N LEU A 32 -9.01 -5.77 7.98
CA LEU A 32 -10.20 -4.98 8.26
C LEU A 32 -11.30 -5.43 7.30
N PRO A 33 -12.57 -5.32 7.70
CA PRO A 33 -13.67 -5.70 6.80
C PRO A 33 -13.63 -4.87 5.51
N LEU A 34 -13.94 -5.50 4.40
CA LEU A 34 -13.99 -4.84 3.10
C LEU A 34 -15.42 -4.54 2.73
N GLU A 35 -15.63 -3.35 2.17
CA GLU A 35 -16.93 -2.96 1.65
C GLU A 35 -17.20 -3.63 0.30
N GLU A 36 -16.15 -3.74 -0.48
CA GLU A 36 -16.26 -4.14 -1.89
C GLU A 36 -15.98 -5.60 -2.14
N GLY A 37 -15.73 -6.36 -1.12
CA GLY A 37 -15.37 -7.75 -1.33
C GLY A 37 -13.87 -7.93 -1.45
N GLU A 38 -13.48 -9.17 -1.62
CA GLU A 38 -12.07 -9.55 -1.57
C GLU A 38 -11.47 -9.58 -2.95
N HIS A 39 -10.14 -9.57 -3.01
CA HIS A 39 -9.45 -9.76 -4.28
C HIS A 39 -9.75 -11.13 -4.86
N SER A 40 -9.84 -11.22 -6.19
CA SER A 40 -10.00 -12.49 -6.88
C SER A 40 -8.68 -13.25 -6.89
N ASP A 41 -8.76 -14.54 -7.22
CA ASP A 41 -7.56 -15.36 -7.34
C ASP A 41 -6.60 -14.82 -8.39
N VAL A 42 -7.16 -14.27 -9.47
CA VAL A 42 -6.34 -13.69 -10.55
C VAL A 42 -5.57 -12.47 -10.03
N GLU A 43 -6.24 -11.63 -9.22
CA GLU A 43 -5.59 -10.47 -8.63
C GLU A 43 -4.51 -10.88 -7.64
N ILE A 44 -4.79 -11.87 -6.80
CA ILE A 44 -3.81 -12.36 -5.85
C ILE A 44 -2.59 -12.94 -6.59
N ASP A 45 -2.83 -13.68 -7.67
CA ASP A 45 -1.73 -14.19 -8.49
C ASP A 45 -0.87 -13.06 -9.04
N HIS A 46 -1.49 -11.96 -9.44
CA HIS A 46 -0.75 -10.81 -9.94
C HIS A 46 0.10 -10.17 -8.83
N PHE A 47 -0.45 -10.05 -7.63
CA PHE A 47 0.33 -9.56 -6.49
C PHE A 47 1.52 -10.48 -6.20
N GLN A 48 1.31 -11.79 -6.27
CA GLN A 48 2.40 -12.76 -6.05
C GLN A 48 3.52 -12.57 -7.07
N ARG A 49 3.15 -12.42 -8.34
CA ARG A 49 4.15 -12.22 -9.39
C ARG A 49 4.92 -10.92 -9.20
N THR A 50 4.23 -9.87 -8.76
CA THR A 50 4.88 -8.59 -8.49
C THR A 50 5.92 -8.74 -7.37
N ILE A 51 5.54 -9.42 -6.30
CA ILE A 51 6.47 -9.66 -5.18
C ILE A 51 7.69 -10.44 -5.65
N TYR A 52 7.46 -11.47 -6.45
CA TYR A 52 8.55 -12.29 -6.96
C TYR A 52 9.48 -11.49 -7.87
N ASP A 53 8.90 -10.73 -8.80
CA ASP A 53 9.67 -10.00 -9.80
C ASP A 53 10.50 -8.87 -9.21
N TYR A 54 10.03 -8.28 -8.11
CA TYR A 54 10.69 -7.13 -7.49
C TYR A 54 11.32 -7.47 -6.15
N ASN A 55 11.48 -8.76 -5.86
CA ASN A 55 12.22 -9.23 -4.69
C ASN A 55 11.62 -8.78 -3.37
N GLY A 56 10.32 -8.70 -3.32
CA GLY A 56 9.64 -8.32 -2.09
C GLY A 56 8.45 -7.44 -2.36
N ALA A 57 7.67 -7.21 -1.31
CA ALA A 57 6.50 -6.38 -1.39
C ALA A 57 6.85 -4.93 -1.09
N GLN A 58 6.16 -4.01 -1.75
CA GLN A 58 6.18 -2.62 -1.30
C GLN A 58 5.57 -2.57 0.10
N PRO A 59 6.07 -1.67 0.97
CA PRO A 59 5.56 -1.62 2.34
C PRO A 59 4.05 -1.40 2.39
N ILE A 60 3.41 -2.15 3.29
CA ILE A 60 1.99 -1.99 3.58
C ILE A 60 1.84 -0.97 4.71
N VAL A 61 0.61 -0.63 5.07
CA VAL A 61 0.34 0.27 6.20
C VAL A 61 -0.48 -0.49 7.23
N VAL A 62 -0.07 -0.40 8.49
CA VAL A 62 -0.77 -1.08 9.59
C VAL A 62 -1.11 -0.09 10.68
N ASP A 63 -2.17 -0.39 11.44
CA ASP A 63 -2.54 0.41 12.61
C ASP A 63 -1.93 -0.19 13.88
N ARG A 64 -2.29 0.38 15.04
CA ARG A 64 -1.70 -0.03 16.31
C ARG A 64 -2.13 -1.44 16.74
N GLU A 65 -3.26 -1.91 16.24
CA GLU A 65 -3.75 -3.23 16.56
C GLU A 65 -3.32 -4.27 15.54
N CYS A 66 -2.38 -3.93 14.68
CA CYS A 66 -1.87 -4.81 13.63
C CYS A 66 -2.92 -5.14 12.57
N ASN A 67 -3.86 -4.25 12.35
CA ASN A 67 -4.78 -4.36 11.24
C ASN A 67 -4.16 -3.76 9.98
N ILE A 68 -4.41 -4.39 8.86
CA ILE A 68 -3.89 -3.93 7.57
C ILE A 68 -4.78 -2.78 7.09
N VAL A 69 -4.20 -1.58 7.02
CA VAL A 69 -4.89 -0.40 6.53
C VAL A 69 -4.74 -0.27 5.02
N ALA A 70 -3.58 -0.65 4.50
CA ALA A 70 -3.34 -0.73 3.06
C ALA A 70 -2.44 -1.92 2.80
N GLY A 71 -2.77 -2.70 1.78
CA GLY A 71 -1.93 -3.80 1.36
C GLY A 71 -2.52 -5.18 1.56
N ARG A 72 -3.85 -5.28 1.68
CA ARG A 72 -4.48 -6.59 1.89
C ARG A 72 -4.07 -7.61 0.83
N GLY A 73 -4.07 -7.22 -0.43
CA GLY A 73 -3.69 -8.15 -1.50
C GLY A 73 -2.24 -8.57 -1.40
N ARG A 74 -1.37 -7.64 -1.04
CA ARG A 74 0.05 -7.94 -0.84
C ARG A 74 0.27 -8.92 0.31
N VAL A 75 -0.47 -8.78 1.39
CA VAL A 75 -0.37 -9.69 2.53
C VAL A 75 -0.86 -11.08 2.16
N GLU A 76 -2.01 -11.17 1.49
CA GLU A 76 -2.53 -12.46 1.05
C GLU A 76 -1.53 -13.16 0.12
N ALA A 77 -0.97 -12.41 -0.81
CA ALA A 77 0.02 -12.96 -1.73
C ALA A 77 1.27 -13.44 -0.99
N ALA A 78 1.73 -12.66 -0.02
CA ALA A 78 2.91 -13.02 0.77
C ALA A 78 2.67 -14.31 1.56
N ARG A 79 1.47 -14.45 2.14
CA ARG A 79 1.13 -15.68 2.86
C ARG A 79 1.17 -16.90 1.95
N LEU A 80 0.62 -16.77 0.76
CA LEU A 80 0.61 -17.87 -0.19
C LEU A 80 2.01 -18.23 -0.69
N LEU A 81 2.90 -17.24 -0.74
CA LEU A 81 4.29 -17.49 -1.14
C LEU A 81 5.13 -18.02 0.01
N GLY A 82 4.58 -18.08 1.22
CA GLY A 82 5.33 -18.57 2.38
C GLY A 82 6.41 -17.59 2.84
N ILE A 83 6.19 -16.30 2.63
CA ILE A 83 7.15 -15.27 3.02
C ILE A 83 7.07 -15.06 4.52
N ASP A 84 8.23 -15.06 5.18
CA ASP A 84 8.29 -14.98 6.65
C ASP A 84 8.05 -13.58 7.17
N GLU A 85 8.45 -12.55 6.43
CA GLU A 85 8.33 -11.18 6.89
C GLU A 85 7.93 -10.26 5.75
N ILE A 86 7.05 -9.30 6.05
CA ILE A 86 6.61 -8.30 5.09
C ILE A 86 6.85 -6.91 5.68
N PRO A 87 7.32 -5.96 4.87
CA PRO A 87 7.57 -4.60 5.38
C PRO A 87 6.28 -3.84 5.57
N ALA A 88 6.19 -3.08 6.66
CA ALA A 88 5.02 -2.29 6.97
C ALA A 88 5.44 -0.95 7.56
N ILE A 89 4.63 0.06 7.34
CA ILE A 89 4.85 1.37 7.94
C ILE A 89 3.67 1.64 8.86
N PRO A 90 3.93 1.90 10.15
CA PRO A 90 2.83 2.21 11.08
C PRO A 90 2.13 3.49 10.66
N LEU A 91 0.79 3.45 10.63
CA LEU A 91 0.00 4.60 10.25
C LEU A 91 0.33 5.82 11.12
N SER A 92 0.63 5.58 12.40
CA SER A 92 0.95 6.67 13.33
C SER A 92 2.21 7.42 12.99
N SER A 93 3.07 6.86 12.13
CA SER A 93 4.31 7.52 11.75
C SER A 93 4.15 8.44 10.54
N PHE A 94 2.96 8.49 9.95
CA PHE A 94 2.71 9.33 8.77
C PHE A 94 2.24 10.72 9.16
N SER A 95 2.83 11.75 8.54
CA SER A 95 2.21 13.07 8.47
C SER A 95 1.21 13.05 7.30
N SER A 96 0.45 14.14 7.14
CA SER A 96 -0.43 14.29 5.99
C SER A 96 0.33 14.17 4.67
N ASP A 97 1.49 14.82 4.62
CA ASP A 97 2.30 14.79 3.39
C ASP A 97 2.82 13.39 3.12
N ASP A 98 3.23 12.67 4.17
CA ASP A 98 3.70 11.29 4.01
C ASP A 98 2.58 10.40 3.47
N LEU A 99 1.37 10.61 3.94
CA LEU A 99 0.22 9.83 3.52
C LEU A 99 -0.07 10.05 2.04
N ASP A 100 -0.10 11.32 1.62
CA ASP A 100 -0.32 11.65 0.22
C ASP A 100 0.78 11.08 -0.66
N HIS A 101 2.02 11.16 -0.19
CA HIS A 101 3.15 10.61 -0.92
C HIS A 101 3.03 9.10 -1.06
N TYR A 102 2.65 8.41 0.02
CA TYR A 102 2.51 6.96 -0.02
C TYR A 102 1.45 6.54 -1.04
N ILE A 103 0.28 7.18 -0.98
CA ILE A 103 -0.82 6.84 -1.89
C ILE A 103 -0.41 7.10 -3.34
N ASP A 104 0.17 8.26 -3.60
CA ASP A 104 0.62 8.60 -4.95
C ASP A 104 1.65 7.59 -5.46
N THR A 105 2.59 7.21 -4.61
CA THR A 105 3.63 6.27 -5.01
C THR A 105 3.04 4.89 -5.31
N MET A 106 2.07 4.43 -4.50
CA MET A 106 1.45 3.13 -4.76
C MET A 106 0.65 3.14 -6.04
N ILE A 107 -0.02 4.25 -6.34
CA ILE A 107 -0.75 4.37 -7.61
C ILE A 107 0.22 4.29 -8.79
N ARG A 108 1.34 5.00 -8.71
CA ARG A 108 2.34 4.96 -9.78
C ARG A 108 3.02 3.61 -9.89
N PHE A 109 3.32 2.99 -8.76
CA PHE A 109 3.91 1.65 -8.76
C PHE A 109 2.95 0.65 -9.38
N GLY A 110 1.67 0.69 -8.97
CA GLY A 110 0.66 -0.20 -9.52
C GLY A 110 0.53 -0.06 -11.02
N ALA A 111 0.51 1.17 -11.52
CA ALA A 111 0.47 1.42 -12.96
C ALA A 111 1.70 0.86 -13.65
N PHE A 112 2.86 1.02 -13.04
CA PHE A 112 4.12 0.54 -13.59
C PHE A 112 4.13 -0.99 -13.75
N VAL A 113 3.60 -1.72 -12.75
CA VAL A 113 3.60 -3.19 -12.79
C VAL A 113 2.31 -3.79 -13.36
N GLY A 114 1.38 -2.95 -13.77
CA GLY A 114 0.18 -3.41 -14.46
C GLY A 114 -0.99 -3.81 -13.58
N TRP A 115 -1.04 -3.36 -12.34
CA TRP A 115 -2.21 -3.60 -11.49
C TRP A 115 -3.40 -2.83 -12.05
N SER A 116 -4.59 -3.43 -11.99
CA SER A 116 -5.79 -2.73 -12.42
C SER A 116 -6.20 -1.67 -11.40
N ALA A 117 -7.04 -0.73 -11.84
CA ALA A 117 -7.58 0.27 -10.94
C ALA A 117 -8.33 -0.38 -9.79
N GLU A 118 -9.07 -1.46 -10.08
CA GLU A 118 -9.82 -2.18 -9.05
C GLU A 118 -8.89 -2.79 -8.01
N MET A 119 -7.75 -3.35 -8.45
CA MET A 119 -6.76 -3.90 -7.53
C MET A 119 -6.25 -2.82 -6.60
N LEU A 120 -5.93 -1.65 -7.15
CA LEU A 120 -5.41 -0.54 -6.36
C LEU A 120 -6.43 -0.02 -5.37
N GLU A 121 -7.67 0.16 -5.82
CA GLU A 121 -8.72 0.66 -4.94
C GLU A 121 -8.96 -0.27 -3.77
N ALA A 122 -9.03 -1.56 -4.03
CA ALA A 122 -9.26 -2.52 -2.95
C ALA A 122 -8.07 -2.58 -2.00
N ASP A 123 -6.87 -2.51 -2.55
CA ASP A 123 -5.65 -2.58 -1.73
C ASP A 123 -5.49 -1.36 -0.83
N LEU A 124 -5.96 -0.20 -1.27
CA LEU A 124 -5.79 1.07 -0.57
C LEU A 124 -7.06 1.57 0.13
N GLN A 125 -8.17 0.83 0.07
CA GLN A 125 -9.48 1.42 0.39
C GLN A 125 -9.58 2.05 1.78
N HIS A 126 -9.05 1.39 2.80
CA HIS A 126 -9.14 1.97 4.15
C HIS A 126 -8.25 3.21 4.29
N LEU A 127 -7.10 3.18 3.65
CA LEU A 127 -6.19 4.31 3.69
C LEU A 127 -6.78 5.52 2.98
N LEU A 128 -7.48 5.28 1.87
CA LEU A 128 -8.12 6.37 1.13
C LEU A 128 -9.22 7.05 1.97
N VAL A 129 -9.95 6.26 2.76
CA VAL A 129 -10.94 6.84 3.66
C VAL A 129 -10.26 7.69 4.73
N ILE A 130 -9.17 7.20 5.30
CA ILE A 130 -8.43 7.94 6.31
C ILE A 130 -7.89 9.24 5.74
N GLU A 131 -7.34 9.20 4.53
CA GLU A 131 -6.84 10.40 3.87
C GLU A 131 -7.95 11.44 3.68
N ALA A 132 -9.11 10.99 3.23
CA ALA A 132 -10.25 11.88 3.02
C ALA A 132 -10.68 12.53 4.35
N LEU A 133 -10.72 11.75 5.43
CA LEU A 133 -11.08 12.26 6.74
C LEU A 133 -10.07 13.27 7.26
N MET A 134 -8.79 13.01 7.04
CA MET A 134 -7.74 13.94 7.46
C MET A 134 -7.85 15.26 6.71
N LYS A 135 -8.11 15.21 5.42
CA LYS A 135 -8.27 16.41 4.61
C LYS A 135 -9.49 17.20 5.06
N ALA A 136 -10.59 16.53 5.35
CA ALA A 136 -11.80 17.19 5.87
C ALA A 136 -11.52 17.84 7.22
N GLY A 137 -10.75 17.15 8.08
CA GLY A 137 -10.40 17.69 9.38
C GLY A 137 -9.53 18.94 9.30
N ARG A 138 -8.78 19.10 8.20
CA ARG A 138 -7.98 20.30 7.98
C ARG A 138 -8.78 21.41 7.29
N GLY A 139 -10.00 21.13 6.88
CA GLY A 139 -10.80 22.08 6.15
C GLY A 139 -10.38 22.24 4.70
N ASP A 140 -9.68 21.28 4.18
CA ASP A 140 -9.16 21.38 2.83
C ASP A 140 -10.19 21.31 1.77
N THR A 141 -11.28 20.76 2.09
CA THR A 141 -12.21 20.54 1.07
C THR A 141 -13.55 20.96 1.43
N THR A 142 -13.55 20.86 1.58
CA THR A 142 -14.49 20.97 1.79
C THR A 142 -15.17 21.53 1.81
N ALA A 143 -14.65 21.44 2.05
CA ALA A 143 -15.19 21.79 2.22
C ALA A 143 -15.96 22.36 1.62
N LYS A 144 -15.97 22.44 1.46
CA LYS A 144 -16.53 22.92 0.85
C LYS A 144 -17.67 22.55 0.54
N ILE A 145 -17.86 22.05 0.62
CA ILE A 145 -18.79 21.64 0.24
C ILE A 145 -19.82 21.93 0.87
N GLN A 146 -19.93 22.25 1.32
CA GLN A 146 -20.79 22.50 1.83
C GLN A 146 -21.51 22.98 1.63
#